data_d591db3d328cbbb0d40fb80501476cbb
#
_entry.id   d591db3d328cbbb0d40fb80501476cbb
#
_cell.length_a   1.000
_cell.length_b   1.000
_cell.length_c   1.000
_cell.angle_alpha   90.00
_cell.angle_beta   90.00
_cell.angle_gamma   90.00
#
_symmetry.space_group_name_H-M   'P 1'
#
loop_
_entity.id
_entity.type
_entity.pdbx_description
1 polymer ?
#
loop_
_entity_poly.entity_id
_entity_poly.type
_entity_poly.pdbx_seq_one_letter_code
_entity_poly.pdbx_strand_id
1 'polypeptide(L)'
;MADRTRMGPLRRRAALAAALAMAAVLGAGGLWLYTLLRANLLDNTTGRTELAARKVAAQLDTRSLPPGGRLPAPEGGVDLVLVKDARGRTVATSGDPKDTPDLGRLRPAAGADSRSAVLPPARPGAERRAVVVVTAPDGHEVYAVYAVTVLGDVDDATRAVAAGMLAGAPPLIGFAAALAWWVTGQALRPVTAIRTGLAAVTASELDRRVPDPGGADEIAELARTVNDTLDRLERSDARQRQFTADASHELRNPLAAVRSRLEVALERPDRESVAAALADTERLQRIAADLLLLARLDGDGGGDRDGGGGGGGAGHARSEPVDLALLAAEDVARRPEPRVPVRLEARAPVPASGDPARLERALANLVDNALRHARAGVTVRAGADPAGGWALLEVTDDGPGIPEADRDRVFERFVRLDPDRSRAAGGTGLGLAIAREIARAHGGDVHALASSAGGARLVLRVPGRVPGPGSAPAPRPGSTPGSGPGPAPGSTGS
;
A
#
# COMPACT_ATOMS: atom_id res chain seq x y z
N MET A 1 7.82 22.46 24.42
CA MET A 1 9.09 21.77 24.74
C MET A 1 8.85 20.38 25.36
N ALA A 2 7.82 19.69 24.99
CA ALA A 2 7.46 18.38 25.56
C ALA A 2 6.94 17.42 24.52
N ASP A 3 7.78 16.83 23.67
CA ASP A 3 7.45 15.59 22.97
C ASP A 3 8.68 14.93 22.30
N ARG A 4 9.86 15.09 22.88
CA ARG A 4 11.09 14.40 22.43
C ARG A 4 11.18 12.92 22.88
N THR A 5 10.21 12.40 23.63
CA THR A 5 10.33 11.11 24.34
C THR A 5 9.61 9.93 23.69
N ARG A 6 8.78 10.09 22.66
CA ARG A 6 8.00 8.98 22.10
C ARG A 6 8.58 8.30 20.85
N MET A 7 9.65 8.79 20.25
CA MET A 7 10.35 8.07 19.17
C MET A 7 11.37 7.03 19.67
N GLY A 8 11.35 6.73 20.98
CA GLY A 8 12.24 5.79 21.63
C GLY A 8 12.18 4.32 21.19
N PRO A 9 11.01 3.67 20.96
CA PRO A 9 10.99 2.22 20.86
C PRO A 9 11.64 1.67 19.58
N LEU A 10 11.44 2.29 18.42
CA LEU A 10 12.01 1.79 17.15
C LEU A 10 13.51 2.00 17.08
N ARG A 11 14.03 3.17 17.43
CA ARG A 11 15.46 3.46 17.47
C ARG A 11 16.17 2.58 18.50
N ARG A 12 15.58 2.38 19.68
CA ARG A 12 16.11 1.47 20.71
C ARG A 12 16.15 0.02 20.23
N ARG A 13 15.08 -0.45 19.57
CA ARG A 13 15.04 -1.80 19.02
C ARG A 13 16.09 -2.00 17.92
N ALA A 14 16.25 -1.05 17.02
CA ALA A 14 17.27 -1.10 15.97
C ALA A 14 18.69 -1.11 16.57
N ALA A 15 18.98 -0.24 17.54
CA ALA A 15 20.27 -0.19 18.23
C ALA A 15 20.54 -1.47 19.02
N LEU A 16 19.55 -2.01 19.73
CA LEU A 16 19.69 -3.28 20.45
C LEU A 16 19.89 -4.46 19.50
N ALA A 17 19.15 -4.51 18.39
CA ALA A 17 19.33 -5.55 17.38
C ALA A 17 20.72 -5.50 16.76
N ALA A 18 21.22 -4.31 16.42
CA ALA A 18 22.58 -4.12 15.91
C ALA A 18 23.65 -4.51 16.95
N ALA A 19 23.45 -4.14 18.22
CA ALA A 19 24.35 -4.53 19.30
C ALA A 19 24.39 -6.05 19.49
N LEU A 20 23.24 -6.72 19.52
CA LEU A 20 23.15 -8.18 19.66
C LEU A 20 23.75 -8.91 18.45
N ALA A 21 23.46 -8.43 17.24
CA ALA A 21 24.04 -9.01 16.02
C ALA A 21 25.56 -8.87 16.02
N MET A 22 26.11 -7.70 16.37
CA MET A 22 27.55 -7.47 16.48
C MET A 22 28.17 -8.32 17.57
N ALA A 23 27.53 -8.42 18.75
CA ALA A 23 28.00 -9.27 19.84
C ALA A 23 28.03 -10.76 19.44
N ALA A 24 27.02 -11.24 18.72
CA ALA A 24 26.96 -12.61 18.20
C ALA A 24 28.08 -12.88 17.19
N VAL A 25 28.32 -11.97 16.25
CA VAL A 25 29.40 -12.09 15.25
C VAL A 25 30.78 -12.07 15.91
N LEU A 26 31.02 -11.10 16.80
CA LEU A 26 32.31 -11.02 17.54
C LEU A 26 32.50 -12.21 18.46
N GLY A 27 31.44 -12.68 19.12
CA GLY A 27 31.48 -13.86 19.98
C GLY A 27 31.80 -15.14 19.21
N ALA A 28 31.08 -15.40 18.12
CA ALA A 28 31.31 -16.58 17.29
C ALA A 28 32.69 -16.53 16.59
N GLY A 29 33.02 -15.38 15.98
CA GLY A 29 34.31 -15.19 15.30
C GLY A 29 35.48 -15.24 16.28
N GLY A 30 35.32 -14.65 17.45
CA GLY A 30 36.32 -14.68 18.51
C GLY A 30 36.56 -16.09 19.06
N LEU A 31 35.49 -16.83 19.31
CA LEU A 31 35.58 -18.23 19.76
C LEU A 31 36.27 -19.12 18.70
N TRP A 32 35.87 -18.94 17.43
CA TRP A 32 36.48 -19.66 16.32
C TRP A 32 37.98 -19.35 16.19
N LEU A 33 38.36 -18.07 16.22
CA LEU A 33 39.75 -17.65 16.14
C LEU A 33 40.56 -18.16 17.35
N TYR A 34 40.00 -18.09 18.56
CA TYR A 34 40.63 -18.62 19.77
C TYR A 34 40.88 -20.12 19.66
N THR A 35 39.88 -20.91 19.23
CA THR A 35 40.02 -22.37 19.09
C THR A 35 41.04 -22.75 18.01
N LEU A 36 41.00 -22.02 16.86
CA LEU A 36 41.95 -22.24 15.77
C LEU A 36 43.38 -21.92 16.18
N LEU A 37 43.61 -20.75 16.82
CA LEU A 37 44.93 -20.34 17.28
C LEU A 37 45.46 -21.34 18.28
N ARG A 38 44.65 -21.75 19.27
CA ARG A 38 45.04 -22.72 20.28
C ARG A 38 45.38 -24.07 19.67
N ALA A 39 44.59 -24.56 18.72
CA ALA A 39 44.88 -25.83 18.03
C ALA A 39 46.21 -25.75 17.26
N ASN A 40 46.41 -24.69 16.46
CA ASN A 40 47.64 -24.51 15.69
C ASN A 40 48.90 -24.38 16.59
N LEU A 41 48.81 -23.64 17.70
CA LEU A 41 49.95 -23.52 18.64
C LEU A 41 50.27 -24.84 19.32
N LEU A 42 49.26 -25.62 19.73
CA LEU A 42 49.44 -26.94 20.33
C LEU A 42 50.02 -27.93 19.30
N ASP A 43 49.52 -27.96 18.07
CA ASP A 43 50.03 -28.85 17.02
C ASP A 43 51.49 -28.53 16.68
N ASN A 44 51.85 -27.25 16.54
CA ASN A 44 53.23 -26.84 16.33
C ASN A 44 54.15 -27.23 17.49
N THR A 45 53.68 -27.05 18.72
CA THR A 45 54.47 -27.38 19.92
C THR A 45 54.64 -28.88 20.05
N THR A 46 53.58 -29.66 19.87
CA THR A 46 53.64 -31.13 19.90
C THR A 46 54.50 -31.70 18.79
N GLY A 47 54.40 -31.16 17.57
CA GLY A 47 55.23 -31.59 16.44
C GLY A 47 56.72 -31.34 16.68
N ARG A 48 57.10 -30.18 17.23
CA ARG A 48 58.52 -29.89 17.60
C ARG A 48 58.96 -30.82 18.73
N THR A 49 58.14 -31.08 19.72
CA THR A 49 58.43 -31.98 20.84
C THR A 49 58.64 -33.42 20.35
N GLU A 50 57.80 -33.86 19.38
CA GLU A 50 57.92 -35.18 18.73
C GLU A 50 59.26 -35.31 17.97
N LEU A 51 59.58 -34.29 17.15
CA LEU A 51 60.86 -34.29 16.42
C LEU A 51 62.06 -34.39 17.35
N ALA A 52 62.04 -33.68 18.46
CA ALA A 52 63.10 -33.77 19.46
C ALA A 52 63.15 -35.15 20.08
N ALA A 53 62.01 -35.75 20.44
CA ALA A 53 61.96 -37.12 20.98
C ALA A 53 62.48 -38.15 19.96
N ARG A 54 62.11 -38.07 18.71
CA ARG A 54 62.58 -38.94 17.62
C ARG A 54 64.09 -38.77 17.36
N LYS A 55 64.62 -37.54 17.39
CA LYS A 55 66.03 -37.25 17.20
C LYS A 55 66.84 -37.96 18.29
N VAL A 56 66.40 -37.89 19.55
CA VAL A 56 67.08 -38.59 20.68
C VAL A 56 66.93 -40.12 20.58
N ALA A 57 65.70 -40.60 20.17
CA ALA A 57 65.50 -42.03 19.97
C ALA A 57 66.41 -42.60 18.87
N ALA A 58 66.62 -41.92 17.75
CA ALA A 58 67.54 -42.29 16.69
C ALA A 58 68.97 -42.24 17.09
N GLN A 59 69.35 -41.36 17.98
CA GLN A 59 70.71 -41.32 18.57
C GLN A 59 71.00 -42.53 19.48
N LEU A 60 70.02 -43.01 20.19
CA LEU A 60 70.11 -44.21 21.04
C LEU A 60 70.27 -45.48 20.24
N ASP A 61 69.66 -45.56 19.04
CA ASP A 61 69.80 -46.72 18.13
C ASP A 61 71.15 -46.84 17.45
N THR A 62 71.92 -45.75 17.45
CA THR A 62 73.24 -45.71 16.77
C THR A 62 74.45 -45.66 17.75
N ARG A 63 74.20 -45.30 19.00
CA ARG A 63 75.31 -45.14 20.05
C ARG A 63 74.78 -45.60 21.42
N SER A 64 75.70 -46.24 22.17
CA SER A 64 75.44 -46.54 23.59
C SER A 64 75.11 -45.26 24.38
N LEU A 65 74.29 -45.40 25.42
CA LEU A 65 73.89 -44.30 26.32
C LEU A 65 75.12 -43.49 26.75
N PRO A 66 75.06 -42.17 26.83
CA PRO A 66 76.14 -41.32 27.25
C PRO A 66 76.62 -41.73 28.65
N PRO A 67 77.96 -41.80 28.90
CA PRO A 67 78.50 -42.13 30.25
C PRO A 67 78.00 -41.07 31.26
N GLY A 68 77.25 -41.54 32.28
CA GLY A 68 76.67 -40.69 33.31
C GLY A 68 75.21 -40.26 33.12
N GLY A 69 74.52 -40.74 32.07
CA GLY A 69 73.06 -40.53 31.89
C GLY A 69 72.62 -39.09 31.65
N ARG A 70 73.52 -38.19 31.21
CA ARG A 70 73.23 -36.81 30.88
C ARG A 70 73.05 -36.64 29.35
N LEU A 71 71.88 -36.23 28.90
CA LEU A 71 71.63 -35.85 27.52
C LEU A 71 72.03 -34.39 27.31
N PRO A 72 72.47 -34.01 26.11
CA PRO A 72 72.62 -32.59 25.75
C PRO A 72 71.32 -31.85 25.90
N ALA A 73 71.40 -30.52 26.10
CA ALA A 73 70.21 -29.66 26.15
C ALA A 73 69.39 -29.84 24.84
N PRO A 74 68.09 -30.05 24.94
CA PRO A 74 67.24 -30.26 23.76
C PRO A 74 67.16 -28.98 22.93
N GLU A 75 67.14 -29.11 21.59
CA GLU A 75 66.94 -28.02 20.64
C GLU A 75 65.45 -27.82 20.38
N GLY A 76 65.06 -26.63 19.91
CA GLY A 76 63.68 -26.39 19.34
C GLY A 76 62.59 -26.09 20.38
N GLY A 77 62.93 -25.58 21.57
CA GLY A 77 61.97 -25.15 22.59
C GLY A 77 61.36 -26.30 23.39
N VAL A 78 62.06 -27.41 23.46
CA VAL A 78 61.76 -28.56 24.37
C VAL A 78 62.51 -28.35 25.67
N ASP A 79 61.80 -28.42 26.80
CA ASP A 79 62.41 -28.10 28.11
C ASP A 79 63.12 -29.28 28.73
N LEU A 80 62.66 -30.50 28.51
CA LEU A 80 63.15 -31.67 29.09
C LEU A 80 62.99 -32.89 28.21
N VAL A 81 64.08 -33.68 28.11
CA VAL A 81 64.05 -35.04 27.53
C VAL A 81 64.48 -36.07 28.53
N LEU A 82 63.72 -37.14 28.62
CA LEU A 82 63.88 -38.25 29.53
C LEU A 82 63.92 -39.58 28.78
N VAL A 83 64.86 -40.43 29.12
CA VAL A 83 64.91 -41.82 28.64
C VAL A 83 64.66 -42.75 29.81
N LYS A 84 63.66 -43.62 29.67
CA LYS A 84 63.28 -44.63 30.66
C LYS A 84 63.47 -46.03 30.11
N ASP A 85 63.90 -46.93 30.95
CA ASP A 85 64.04 -48.36 30.64
C ASP A 85 62.64 -49.06 30.67
N ALA A 86 62.62 -50.33 30.30
CA ALA A 86 61.37 -51.13 30.30
C ALA A 86 60.80 -51.26 31.75
N ARG A 87 61.54 -51.02 32.76
CA ARG A 87 61.12 -51.03 34.18
C ARG A 87 60.67 -49.65 34.64
N GLY A 88 60.69 -48.63 33.79
CA GLY A 88 60.28 -47.27 34.09
C GLY A 88 61.33 -46.43 34.87
N ARG A 89 62.55 -46.89 35.02
CA ARG A 89 63.60 -46.14 35.66
C ARG A 89 64.22 -45.15 34.67
N THR A 90 64.51 -43.94 35.09
CA THR A 90 65.18 -42.94 34.25
C THR A 90 66.63 -43.33 34.06
N VAL A 91 67.06 -43.55 32.85
CA VAL A 91 68.41 -43.98 32.47
C VAL A 91 69.20 -42.76 31.98
N ALA A 92 68.55 -41.80 31.32
CA ALA A 92 69.19 -40.57 30.91
C ALA A 92 68.20 -39.38 30.94
N THR A 93 68.71 -38.17 31.19
CA THR A 93 67.90 -36.93 31.23
C THR A 93 68.74 -35.74 30.77
N SER A 94 68.01 -34.75 30.11
CA SER A 94 68.63 -33.48 29.73
C SER A 94 68.51 -32.39 30.81
N GLY A 95 67.76 -32.64 31.91
CA GLY A 95 67.53 -31.68 32.98
C GLY A 95 67.60 -32.31 34.37
N ASP A 96 67.18 -31.59 35.44
CA ASP A 96 67.16 -32.09 36.79
C ASP A 96 66.14 -33.21 37.00
N PRO A 97 66.46 -34.38 37.48
CA PRO A 97 65.50 -35.45 37.74
C PRO A 97 64.39 -35.09 38.72
N LYS A 98 64.54 -34.05 39.53
CA LYS A 98 63.51 -33.58 40.46
C LYS A 98 62.33 -32.87 39.82
N ASP A 99 62.51 -32.38 38.58
CA ASP A 99 61.45 -31.70 37.80
C ASP A 99 60.66 -32.65 36.89
N THR A 100 60.87 -33.96 37.04
CA THR A 100 60.23 -34.95 36.23
C THR A 100 58.75 -35.12 36.65
N PRO A 101 57.77 -34.84 35.72
CA PRO A 101 56.37 -35.17 35.97
C PRO A 101 56.21 -36.69 36.08
N ASP A 102 55.16 -37.16 36.77
CA ASP A 102 54.80 -38.58 36.77
C ASP A 102 54.31 -39.03 35.38
N LEU A 103 55.26 -39.57 34.63
CA LEU A 103 55.02 -40.01 33.22
C LEU A 103 54.71 -41.52 33.13
N GLY A 104 54.57 -42.20 34.26
CA GLY A 104 54.54 -43.67 34.33
C GLY A 104 53.34 -44.34 33.61
N ARG A 105 52.35 -43.60 33.28
CA ARG A 105 51.16 -44.11 32.60
C ARG A 105 51.09 -43.77 31.10
N LEU A 106 52.02 -42.97 30.59
CA LEU A 106 52.06 -42.62 29.16
C LEU A 106 53.00 -43.59 28.46
N ARG A 107 52.37 -44.55 27.74
CA ARG A 107 53.10 -45.45 26.81
C ARG A 107 52.40 -45.40 25.45
N PRO A 108 53.13 -45.51 24.34
CA PRO A 108 52.49 -45.67 23.02
C PRO A 108 51.61 -46.92 23.03
N ALA A 109 50.51 -46.87 22.24
CA ALA A 109 49.68 -48.04 22.04
C ALA A 109 50.49 -49.14 21.30
N ALA A 110 50.12 -50.39 21.46
CA ALA A 110 50.74 -51.48 20.73
C ALA A 110 50.64 -51.24 19.21
N GLY A 111 51.79 -51.12 18.53
CA GLY A 111 51.89 -50.80 17.10
C GLY A 111 51.94 -49.31 16.74
N ALA A 112 51.96 -48.40 17.73
CA ALA A 112 52.18 -46.98 17.51
C ALA A 112 53.57 -46.55 17.89
N ASP A 113 54.27 -45.81 17.04
CA ASP A 113 55.65 -45.35 17.26
C ASP A 113 55.74 -44.16 18.26
N SER A 114 54.63 -43.39 18.38
CA SER A 114 54.56 -42.24 19.27
C SER A 114 53.19 -42.06 19.92
N ARG A 115 53.16 -41.38 21.07
CA ARG A 115 51.94 -40.91 21.73
C ARG A 115 52.18 -39.51 22.31
N SER A 116 51.28 -38.57 22.00
CA SER A 116 51.26 -37.24 22.62
C SER A 116 50.16 -37.12 23.67
N ALA A 117 50.39 -36.37 24.72
CA ALA A 117 49.39 -36.01 25.71
C ALA A 117 49.71 -34.65 26.34
N VAL A 118 48.70 -33.89 26.66
CA VAL A 118 48.81 -32.67 27.44
C VAL A 118 48.50 -33.01 28.90
N LEU A 119 49.44 -32.84 29.78
CA LEU A 119 49.28 -33.09 31.20
C LEU A 119 48.74 -31.86 31.93
N PRO A 120 47.76 -32.02 32.84
CA PRO A 120 47.36 -30.96 33.73
C PRO A 120 48.54 -30.46 34.63
N PRO A 121 48.44 -29.21 35.11
CA PRO A 121 49.45 -28.68 36.01
C PRO A 121 49.57 -29.54 37.25
N ALA A 122 50.81 -29.85 37.66
CA ALA A 122 51.09 -30.71 38.81
C ALA A 122 50.77 -30.05 40.17
N ARG A 123 50.65 -28.70 40.21
CA ARG A 123 50.28 -27.89 41.37
C ARG A 123 49.52 -26.67 40.93
N PRO A 124 48.67 -26.08 41.79
CA PRO A 124 48.06 -24.81 41.49
C PRO A 124 49.11 -23.75 41.13
N GLY A 125 49.01 -23.12 39.98
CA GLY A 125 49.94 -22.12 39.44
C GLY A 125 51.14 -22.71 38.67
N ALA A 126 51.26 -24.03 38.52
CA ALA A 126 52.23 -24.63 37.61
C ALA A 126 51.70 -24.61 36.15
N GLU A 127 52.60 -24.54 35.19
CA GLU A 127 52.28 -24.53 33.76
C GLU A 127 51.91 -25.92 33.28
N ARG A 128 51.00 -25.96 32.25
CA ARG A 128 50.66 -27.20 31.58
C ARG A 128 51.86 -27.69 30.74
N ARG A 129 51.94 -28.99 30.55
CA ARG A 129 53.08 -29.60 29.84
C ARG A 129 52.56 -30.51 28.72
N ALA A 130 53.05 -30.32 27.49
CA ALA A 130 52.93 -31.31 26.45
C ALA A 130 54.00 -32.36 26.58
N VAL A 131 53.66 -33.61 26.51
CA VAL A 131 54.56 -34.75 26.60
C VAL A 131 54.35 -35.60 25.32
N VAL A 132 55.44 -35.91 24.69
CA VAL A 132 55.47 -36.87 23.58
C VAL A 132 56.37 -38.02 23.97
N VAL A 133 55.88 -39.23 23.80
CA VAL A 133 56.60 -40.46 24.08
C VAL A 133 56.87 -41.17 22.77
N VAL A 134 58.11 -41.54 22.54
CA VAL A 134 58.57 -42.35 21.38
C VAL A 134 59.25 -43.61 21.88
N THR A 135 58.97 -44.74 21.28
CA THR A 135 59.69 -46.00 21.55
C THR A 135 60.96 -46.06 20.71
N ALA A 136 62.08 -46.37 21.35
CA ALA A 136 63.38 -46.61 20.70
C ALA A 136 63.79 -48.06 20.96
N PRO A 137 63.85 -48.91 19.95
CA PRO A 137 64.46 -50.25 20.12
C PRO A 137 65.95 -50.11 20.08
N ASP A 138 66.62 -50.68 21.08
CA ASP A 138 68.10 -50.84 21.14
C ASP A 138 68.43 -52.33 21.29
N GLY A 139 68.63 -53.01 20.18
CA GLY A 139 69.01 -54.39 20.00
C GLY A 139 68.42 -55.43 20.93
N HIS A 140 68.42 -55.22 22.23
CA HIS A 140 67.92 -56.13 23.28
C HIS A 140 67.01 -55.48 24.33
N GLU A 141 66.92 -54.12 24.37
CA GLU A 141 66.03 -53.40 25.29
C GLU A 141 65.20 -52.34 24.59
N VAL A 142 64.01 -52.15 25.10
CA VAL A 142 63.09 -51.11 24.59
C VAL A 142 63.10 -49.92 25.53
N TYR A 143 63.59 -48.81 25.05
CA TYR A 143 63.58 -47.54 25.76
C TYR A 143 62.36 -46.67 25.34
N ALA A 144 61.85 -45.97 26.33
CA ALA A 144 60.79 -44.95 26.08
C ALA A 144 61.43 -43.55 26.24
N VAL A 145 61.40 -42.77 25.15
CA VAL A 145 61.93 -41.40 25.13
C VAL A 145 60.81 -40.46 25.35
N TYR A 146 60.76 -39.69 26.39
CA TYR A 146 59.80 -38.68 26.75
C TYR A 146 60.37 -37.29 26.47
N ALA A 147 59.82 -36.53 25.62
CA ALA A 147 60.07 -35.11 25.45
C ALA A 147 58.90 -34.29 26.07
N VAL A 148 59.29 -33.31 26.87
CA VAL A 148 58.35 -32.48 27.63
C VAL A 148 58.59 -31.04 27.27
N THR A 149 57.51 -30.35 26.93
CA THR A 149 57.48 -28.90 26.61
C THR A 149 56.46 -28.19 27.51
N VAL A 150 56.88 -27.10 28.11
CA VAL A 150 56.00 -26.24 28.91
C VAL A 150 55.17 -25.39 28.00
N LEU A 151 53.84 -25.34 28.24
CA LEU A 151 52.86 -24.62 27.41
C LEU A 151 52.59 -23.19 27.89
N GLY A 152 53.49 -22.60 28.68
CA GLY A 152 53.34 -21.24 29.24
C GLY A 152 53.13 -20.20 28.13
N ASP A 153 53.97 -20.21 27.10
CA ASP A 153 53.88 -19.28 25.95
C ASP A 153 52.58 -19.42 25.19
N VAL A 154 52.07 -20.66 25.04
CA VAL A 154 50.79 -20.92 24.37
C VAL A 154 49.61 -20.38 25.19
N ASP A 155 49.67 -20.59 26.51
CA ASP A 155 48.64 -20.09 27.43
C ASP A 155 48.69 -18.56 27.55
N ASP A 156 49.85 -17.95 27.49
CA ASP A 156 50.01 -16.49 27.50
C ASP A 156 49.56 -15.85 26.22
N ALA A 157 49.92 -16.42 25.07
CA ALA A 157 49.47 -15.95 23.77
C ALA A 157 47.92 -16.03 23.64
N THR A 158 47.34 -17.16 24.06
CA THR A 158 45.88 -17.32 24.01
C THR A 158 45.15 -16.40 24.99
N ARG A 159 45.71 -16.14 26.18
CA ARG A 159 45.21 -15.17 27.16
C ARG A 159 45.27 -13.73 26.62
N ALA A 160 46.37 -13.35 25.99
CA ALA A 160 46.56 -12.03 25.40
C ALA A 160 45.52 -11.76 24.28
N VAL A 161 45.30 -12.75 23.41
CA VAL A 161 44.25 -12.65 22.36
C VAL A 161 42.86 -12.54 22.97
N ALA A 162 42.53 -13.38 23.95
CA ALA A 162 41.24 -13.32 24.64
C ALA A 162 41.00 -11.97 25.33
N ALA A 163 42.03 -11.44 26.01
CA ALA A 163 41.97 -10.12 26.64
C ALA A 163 41.79 -8.99 25.62
N GLY A 164 42.49 -9.04 24.49
CA GLY A 164 42.34 -8.09 23.38
C GLY A 164 40.94 -8.11 22.79
N MET A 165 40.36 -9.30 22.58
CA MET A 165 38.99 -9.45 22.11
C MET A 165 37.96 -8.90 23.11
N LEU A 166 38.14 -9.22 24.40
CA LEU A 166 37.24 -8.75 25.46
C LEU A 166 37.30 -7.22 25.62
N ALA A 167 38.46 -6.62 25.45
CA ALA A 167 38.62 -5.17 25.50
C ALA A 167 38.13 -4.47 24.25
N GLY A 168 38.29 -5.08 23.06
CA GLY A 168 37.89 -4.51 21.78
C GLY A 168 36.39 -4.66 21.43
N ALA A 169 35.75 -5.73 21.94
CA ALA A 169 34.34 -5.99 21.60
C ALA A 169 33.37 -4.92 22.12
N PRO A 170 33.42 -4.41 23.36
CA PRO A 170 32.48 -3.41 23.86
C PRO A 170 32.45 -2.11 23.04
N PRO A 171 33.60 -1.49 22.69
CA PRO A 171 33.58 -0.28 21.87
C PRO A 171 33.01 -0.52 20.45
N LEU A 172 33.27 -1.67 19.83
CA LEU A 172 32.71 -2.01 18.51
C LEU A 172 31.20 -2.23 18.60
N ILE A 173 30.71 -2.92 19.63
CA ILE A 173 29.26 -3.09 19.85
C ILE A 173 28.62 -1.74 20.13
N GLY A 174 29.22 -0.89 20.95
CA GLY A 174 28.75 0.46 21.23
C GLY A 174 28.69 1.33 19.97
N PHE A 175 29.72 1.26 19.14
CA PHE A 175 29.75 1.96 17.85
C PHE A 175 28.64 1.49 16.90
N ALA A 176 28.47 0.18 16.76
CA ALA A 176 27.40 -0.38 15.93
C ALA A 176 26.00 0.06 16.41
N ALA A 177 25.77 0.04 17.73
CA ALA A 177 24.53 0.51 18.33
C ALA A 177 24.28 2.02 18.08
N ALA A 178 25.32 2.84 18.26
CA ALA A 178 25.25 4.28 18.04
C ALA A 178 25.00 4.61 16.57
N LEU A 179 25.67 3.92 15.64
CA LEU A 179 25.47 4.07 14.22
C LEU A 179 24.04 3.69 13.80
N ALA A 180 23.56 2.54 14.26
CA ALA A 180 22.19 2.10 13.99
C ALA A 180 21.15 3.09 14.55
N TRP A 181 21.38 3.63 15.74
CA TRP A 181 20.56 4.67 16.33
C TRP A 181 20.52 5.94 15.47
N TRP A 182 21.66 6.39 15.02
CA TRP A 182 21.79 7.61 14.21
C TRP A 182 21.13 7.44 12.83
N VAL A 183 21.44 6.35 12.11
CA VAL A 183 20.89 6.05 10.79
C VAL A 183 19.36 5.92 10.84
N THR A 184 18.84 5.10 11.80
CA THR A 184 17.40 4.95 11.98
C THR A 184 16.74 6.28 12.33
N GLY A 185 17.42 7.11 13.10
CA GLY A 185 16.97 8.43 13.45
C GLY A 185 16.84 9.37 12.25
N GLN A 186 17.81 9.32 11.36
CA GLN A 186 17.82 10.13 10.14
C GLN A 186 16.73 9.66 9.16
N ALA A 187 16.61 8.36 8.94
CA ALA A 187 15.63 7.78 8.03
C ALA A 187 14.17 8.04 8.46
N LEU A 188 13.90 8.11 9.77
CA LEU A 188 12.54 8.34 10.28
C LEU A 188 12.17 9.81 10.50
N ARG A 189 13.08 10.76 10.27
CA ARG A 189 12.79 12.21 10.41
C ARG A 189 11.67 12.67 9.47
N PRO A 190 11.69 12.34 8.16
CA PRO A 190 10.64 12.78 7.23
C PRO A 190 9.27 12.22 7.60
N VAL A 191 9.20 10.94 7.99
CA VAL A 191 7.92 10.30 8.42
C VAL A 191 7.32 11.04 9.61
N THR A 192 8.15 11.52 10.51
CA THR A 192 7.68 12.32 11.65
C THR A 192 7.16 13.68 11.21
N ALA A 193 7.84 14.31 10.26
CA ALA A 193 7.42 15.61 9.72
C ALA A 193 6.06 15.48 9.01
N ILE A 194 5.88 14.42 8.20
CA ILE A 194 4.59 14.11 7.56
C ILE A 194 3.50 13.91 8.61
N ARG A 195 3.75 13.08 9.63
CA ARG A 195 2.79 12.82 10.70
C ARG A 195 2.38 14.09 11.45
N THR A 196 3.35 14.94 11.80
CA THR A 196 3.07 16.18 12.52
C THR A 196 2.38 17.22 11.62
N GLY A 197 2.77 17.29 10.34
CA GLY A 197 2.10 18.10 9.34
C GLY A 197 0.64 17.70 9.16
N LEU A 198 0.38 16.39 8.98
CA LEU A 198 -0.99 15.88 8.82
C LEU A 198 -1.83 16.07 10.09
N ALA A 199 -1.25 15.88 11.27
CA ALA A 199 -1.95 16.13 12.55
C ALA A 199 -2.28 17.61 12.80
N ALA A 200 -1.63 18.52 12.11
CA ALA A 200 -1.89 19.96 12.17
C ALA A 200 -2.95 20.43 11.17
N VAL A 201 -3.33 19.58 10.20
CA VAL A 201 -4.42 19.87 9.25
C VAL A 201 -5.74 19.73 9.98
N THR A 202 -6.52 20.80 9.99
CA THR A 202 -7.87 20.84 10.54
C THR A 202 -8.89 21.13 9.42
N ALA A 203 -10.18 20.93 9.68
CA ALA A 203 -11.23 21.25 8.72
C ALA A 203 -11.25 22.73 8.28
N SER A 204 -10.66 23.62 9.07
CA SER A 204 -10.54 25.06 8.78
C SER A 204 -9.23 25.44 8.05
N GLU A 205 -8.24 24.55 7.98
CA GLU A 205 -6.90 24.79 7.41
C GLU A 205 -6.50 23.66 6.46
N LEU A 206 -7.39 23.35 5.51
CA LEU A 206 -7.16 22.32 4.49
C LEU A 206 -6.15 22.73 3.41
N ASP A 207 -5.77 24.02 3.37
CA ASP A 207 -4.73 24.58 2.51
C ASP A 207 -3.30 24.17 2.93
N ARG A 208 -3.14 23.68 4.16
CA ARG A 208 -1.85 23.18 4.65
C ARG A 208 -1.44 21.91 3.93
N ARG A 209 -0.14 21.81 3.64
CA ARG A 209 0.46 20.62 3.03
C ARG A 209 1.50 20.01 3.95
N VAL A 210 1.65 18.69 3.85
CA VAL A 210 2.76 18.01 4.53
C VAL A 210 4.06 18.30 3.79
N PRO A 211 5.19 18.42 4.52
CA PRO A 211 6.49 18.67 3.89
C PRO A 211 6.87 17.50 2.96
N ASP A 212 7.20 17.83 1.72
CA ASP A 212 7.81 16.87 0.79
C ASP A 212 9.32 16.82 1.08
N PRO A 213 9.88 15.65 1.45
CA PRO A 213 11.31 15.51 1.70
C PRO A 213 12.15 15.62 0.43
N GLY A 214 11.51 15.60 -0.74
CA GLY A 214 12.19 15.53 -2.03
C GLY A 214 12.77 14.15 -2.32
N GLY A 215 13.09 13.88 -3.59
CA GLY A 215 13.61 12.57 -4.01
C GLY A 215 12.55 11.67 -4.65
N ALA A 216 12.94 10.42 -4.89
CA ALA A 216 12.11 9.39 -5.55
C ALA A 216 11.95 8.14 -4.67
N ASP A 217 12.12 8.28 -3.34
CA ASP A 217 11.93 7.20 -2.40
C ASP A 217 10.45 7.04 -1.99
N GLU A 218 10.14 5.97 -1.31
CA GLU A 218 8.78 5.60 -0.89
C GLU A 218 8.19 6.65 0.08
N ILE A 219 9.03 7.38 0.80
CA ILE A 219 8.61 8.40 1.76
C ILE A 219 8.18 9.67 1.02
N ALA A 220 8.89 10.05 -0.03
CA ALA A 220 8.51 11.16 -0.90
C ALA A 220 7.22 10.85 -1.67
N GLU A 221 7.03 9.61 -2.13
CA GLU A 221 5.79 9.13 -2.76
C GLU A 221 4.60 9.22 -1.79
N LEU A 222 4.80 8.77 -0.54
CA LEU A 222 3.79 8.90 0.51
C LEU A 222 3.41 10.37 0.76
N ALA A 223 4.38 11.28 0.85
CA ALA A 223 4.12 12.71 1.05
C ALA A 223 3.29 13.29 -0.10
N ARG A 224 3.61 12.95 -1.35
CA ARG A 224 2.86 13.36 -2.54
C ARG A 224 1.43 12.81 -2.52
N THR A 225 1.25 11.52 -2.25
CA THR A 225 -0.08 10.89 -2.15
C THR A 225 -0.96 11.56 -1.08
N VAL A 226 -0.38 11.89 0.07
CA VAL A 226 -1.08 12.62 1.14
C VAL A 226 -1.48 14.01 0.66
N ASN A 227 -0.58 14.75 0.00
CA ASN A 227 -0.87 16.09 -0.51
C ASN A 227 -1.95 16.06 -1.61
N ASP A 228 -1.91 15.09 -2.53
CA ASP A 228 -2.96 14.90 -3.55
C ASP A 228 -4.33 14.62 -2.91
N THR A 229 -4.35 13.86 -1.82
CA THR A 229 -5.59 13.60 -1.06
C THR A 229 -6.10 14.87 -0.39
N LEU A 230 -5.22 15.68 0.19
CA LEU A 230 -5.56 16.99 0.78
C LEU A 230 -6.08 17.96 -0.28
N ASP A 231 -5.50 17.99 -1.49
CA ASP A 231 -5.97 18.78 -2.62
C ASP A 231 -7.39 18.39 -3.07
N ARG A 232 -7.69 17.09 -3.07
CA ARG A 232 -9.04 16.60 -3.39
C ARG A 232 -10.03 17.01 -2.30
N LEU A 233 -9.63 16.91 -1.05
CA LEU A 233 -10.47 17.26 0.10
C LEU A 233 -10.77 18.77 0.14
N GLU A 234 -9.76 19.62 -0.07
CA GLU A 234 -9.91 21.08 -0.14
C GLU A 234 -10.87 21.50 -1.25
N ARG A 235 -10.69 20.92 -2.45
CA ARG A 235 -11.60 21.17 -3.60
C ARG A 235 -13.03 20.70 -3.32
N SER A 236 -13.21 19.60 -2.58
CA SER A 236 -14.53 19.11 -2.18
C SER A 236 -15.19 20.04 -1.17
N ASP A 237 -14.44 20.48 -0.16
CA ASP A 237 -14.94 21.40 0.88
C ASP A 237 -15.29 22.78 0.30
N ALA A 238 -14.46 23.31 -0.60
CA ALA A 238 -14.75 24.57 -1.30
C ALA A 238 -16.07 24.48 -2.12
N ARG A 239 -16.28 23.37 -2.84
CA ARG A 239 -17.54 23.12 -3.58
C ARG A 239 -18.73 23.02 -2.65
N GLN A 240 -18.59 22.36 -1.51
CA GLN A 240 -19.65 22.22 -0.51
C GLN A 240 -20.03 23.57 0.13
N ARG A 241 -19.00 24.39 0.47
CA ARG A 241 -19.25 25.75 1.01
C ARG A 241 -19.96 26.63 -0.01
N GLN A 242 -19.52 26.61 -1.27
CA GLN A 242 -20.16 27.35 -2.36
C GLN A 242 -21.61 26.92 -2.52
N PHE A 243 -21.85 25.60 -2.60
CA PHE A 243 -23.20 25.05 -2.69
C PHE A 243 -24.12 25.51 -1.54
N THR A 244 -23.62 25.49 -0.31
CA THR A 244 -24.38 25.91 0.86
C THR A 244 -24.71 27.40 0.83
N ALA A 245 -23.78 28.23 0.39
CA ALA A 245 -23.97 29.68 0.25
C ALA A 245 -25.01 29.96 -0.83
N ASP A 246 -24.88 29.38 -2.01
CA ASP A 246 -25.77 29.61 -3.15
C ASP A 246 -27.19 29.10 -2.84
N ALA A 247 -27.31 27.91 -2.24
CA ALA A 247 -28.60 27.36 -1.79
C ALA A 247 -29.30 28.29 -0.80
N SER A 248 -28.53 28.86 0.15
CA SER A 248 -29.07 29.78 1.14
C SER A 248 -29.59 31.07 0.51
N HIS A 249 -28.90 31.59 -0.48
CA HIS A 249 -29.33 32.78 -1.22
C HIS A 249 -30.60 32.53 -2.06
N GLU A 250 -30.63 31.40 -2.80
CA GLU A 250 -31.75 31.07 -3.68
C GLU A 250 -33.02 30.63 -2.94
N LEU A 251 -32.90 30.15 -1.69
CA LEU A 251 -34.03 29.89 -0.83
C LEU A 251 -34.55 31.15 -0.13
N ARG A 252 -33.67 32.06 0.28
CA ARG A 252 -34.06 33.30 1.02
C ARG A 252 -34.94 34.22 0.15
N ASN A 253 -34.61 34.36 -1.14
CA ASN A 253 -35.32 35.27 -2.06
C ASN A 253 -36.79 34.92 -2.23
N PRO A 254 -37.19 33.66 -2.63
CA PRO A 254 -38.60 33.34 -2.76
C PRO A 254 -39.32 33.28 -1.40
N LEU A 255 -38.62 32.91 -0.32
CA LEU A 255 -39.21 32.95 1.02
C LEU A 255 -39.61 34.37 1.43
N ALA A 256 -38.74 35.35 1.15
CA ALA A 256 -39.06 36.76 1.37
C ALA A 256 -40.24 37.25 0.51
N ALA A 257 -40.31 36.78 -0.75
CA ALA A 257 -41.42 37.10 -1.65
C ALA A 257 -42.76 36.50 -1.16
N VAL A 258 -42.77 35.21 -0.75
CA VAL A 258 -43.95 34.57 -0.16
C VAL A 258 -44.40 35.35 1.09
N ARG A 259 -43.50 35.68 1.98
CA ARG A 259 -43.79 36.44 3.19
C ARG A 259 -44.41 37.80 2.90
N SER A 260 -43.80 38.58 2.00
CA SER A 260 -44.31 39.91 1.60
C SER A 260 -45.69 39.84 0.98
N ARG A 261 -45.95 38.85 0.12
CA ARG A 261 -47.29 38.66 -0.51
C ARG A 261 -48.36 38.25 0.52
N LEU A 262 -48.01 37.40 1.49
CA LEU A 262 -48.89 37.02 2.57
C LEU A 262 -49.16 38.21 3.51
N GLU A 263 -48.17 39.06 3.84
CA GLU A 263 -48.36 40.28 4.59
C GLU A 263 -49.35 41.23 3.86
N VAL A 264 -49.20 41.41 2.55
CA VAL A 264 -50.17 42.21 1.76
C VAL A 264 -51.55 41.58 1.72
N ALA A 265 -51.65 40.25 1.54
CA ALA A 265 -52.93 39.53 1.55
C ALA A 265 -53.63 39.57 2.92
N LEU A 266 -52.91 39.71 4.03
CA LEU A 266 -53.49 39.91 5.35
C LEU A 266 -54.14 41.32 5.51
N GLU A 267 -53.51 42.35 4.89
CA GLU A 267 -54.07 43.72 4.92
C GLU A 267 -55.24 43.89 3.92
N ARG A 268 -55.13 43.28 2.75
CA ARG A 268 -56.15 43.29 1.69
C ARG A 268 -56.30 41.90 1.08
N PRO A 269 -57.25 41.09 1.61
CA PRO A 269 -57.48 39.76 1.08
C PRO A 269 -57.93 39.77 -0.38
N ASP A 270 -57.05 39.39 -1.30
CA ASP A 270 -57.37 39.19 -2.70
C ASP A 270 -56.87 37.81 -3.16
N ARG A 271 -57.61 37.23 -4.16
CA ARG A 271 -57.29 35.92 -4.70
C ARG A 271 -55.97 35.91 -5.46
N GLU A 272 -55.59 37.01 -6.04
CA GLU A 272 -54.38 37.11 -6.85
C GLU A 272 -53.09 37.02 -5.98
N SER A 273 -53.06 37.74 -4.88
CA SER A 273 -51.98 37.72 -3.93
C SER A 273 -51.80 36.33 -3.31
N VAL A 274 -52.90 35.64 -2.95
CA VAL A 274 -52.87 34.27 -2.40
C VAL A 274 -52.42 33.28 -3.48
N ALA A 275 -52.91 33.36 -4.71
CA ALA A 275 -52.48 32.48 -5.82
C ALA A 275 -51.00 32.68 -6.13
N ALA A 276 -50.51 33.92 -6.10
CA ALA A 276 -49.10 34.22 -6.33
C ALA A 276 -48.21 33.70 -5.19
N ALA A 277 -48.66 33.76 -3.91
CA ALA A 277 -47.94 33.20 -2.76
C ALA A 277 -47.88 31.65 -2.87
N LEU A 278 -48.97 31.01 -3.32
CA LEU A 278 -49.01 29.57 -3.56
C LEU A 278 -48.00 29.16 -4.63
N ALA A 279 -47.97 29.87 -5.77
CA ALA A 279 -47.03 29.62 -6.85
C ALA A 279 -45.53 29.76 -6.39
N ASP A 280 -45.24 30.77 -5.55
CA ASP A 280 -43.89 30.91 -4.95
C ASP A 280 -43.57 29.77 -3.97
N THR A 281 -44.58 29.27 -3.24
CA THR A 281 -44.39 28.12 -2.34
C THR A 281 -44.10 26.83 -3.14
N GLU A 282 -44.81 26.59 -4.22
CA GLU A 282 -44.53 25.46 -5.15
C GLU A 282 -43.15 25.56 -5.77
N ARG A 283 -42.72 26.79 -6.08
CA ARG A 283 -41.36 27.04 -6.56
C ARG A 283 -40.31 26.70 -5.49
N LEU A 284 -40.53 27.08 -4.23
CA LEU A 284 -39.69 26.71 -3.11
C LEU A 284 -39.56 25.19 -2.93
N GLN A 285 -40.71 24.48 -3.03
CA GLN A 285 -40.69 23.01 -2.95
C GLN A 285 -39.87 22.39 -4.08
N ARG A 286 -39.97 22.90 -5.29
CA ARG A 286 -39.14 22.43 -6.42
C ARG A 286 -37.64 22.68 -6.17
N ILE A 287 -37.26 23.89 -5.72
CA ILE A 287 -35.87 24.21 -5.40
C ILE A 287 -35.34 23.25 -4.30
N ALA A 288 -36.08 23.03 -3.21
CA ALA A 288 -35.71 22.13 -2.16
C ALA A 288 -35.54 20.69 -2.65
N ALA A 289 -36.43 20.20 -3.48
CA ALA A 289 -36.33 18.87 -4.10
C ALA A 289 -35.14 18.74 -5.05
N ASP A 290 -34.80 19.81 -5.80
CA ASP A 290 -33.63 19.88 -6.68
C ASP A 290 -32.32 19.85 -5.88
N LEU A 291 -32.25 20.62 -4.78
CA LEU A 291 -31.08 20.63 -3.90
C LEU A 291 -30.86 19.28 -3.22
N LEU A 292 -31.92 18.63 -2.71
CA LEU A 292 -31.83 17.30 -2.12
C LEU A 292 -31.38 16.25 -3.14
N LEU A 293 -31.82 16.35 -4.39
CA LEU A 293 -31.36 15.44 -5.44
C LEU A 293 -29.90 15.65 -5.75
N LEU A 294 -29.45 16.90 -5.92
CA LEU A 294 -28.03 17.21 -6.15
C LEU A 294 -27.14 16.72 -5.00
N ALA A 295 -27.55 16.93 -3.74
CA ALA A 295 -26.81 16.43 -2.58
C ALA A 295 -26.66 14.89 -2.56
N ARG A 296 -27.72 14.17 -3.02
CA ARG A 296 -27.65 12.70 -3.16
C ARG A 296 -26.75 12.26 -4.31
N LEU A 297 -26.81 12.94 -5.45
CA LEU A 297 -25.96 12.63 -6.61
C LEU A 297 -24.48 12.92 -6.33
N ASP A 298 -24.16 13.96 -5.57
CA ASP A 298 -22.80 14.27 -5.10
C ASP A 298 -22.25 13.17 -4.16
N GLY A 299 -23.09 12.62 -3.30
CA GLY A 299 -22.74 11.49 -2.41
C GLY A 299 -22.49 10.17 -3.17
N ASP A 300 -23.29 9.92 -4.22
CA ASP A 300 -23.18 8.71 -5.04
C ASP A 300 -21.96 8.76 -6.00
N GLY A 301 -21.50 9.95 -6.40
CA GLY A 301 -20.40 10.15 -7.35
C GLY A 301 -18.99 10.19 -6.75
N GLY A 302 -18.86 10.30 -5.43
CA GLY A 302 -17.58 10.42 -4.71
C GLY A 302 -16.84 9.12 -4.43
N GLY A 303 -17.40 7.97 -4.77
CA GLY A 303 -16.75 6.66 -4.63
C GLY A 303 -15.82 6.39 -5.82
N ASP A 304 -14.54 6.39 -5.55
CA ASP A 304 -13.39 6.11 -6.40
C ASP A 304 -13.68 5.09 -7.53
N ARG A 305 -13.47 5.52 -8.78
CA ARG A 305 -13.41 4.64 -9.97
C ARG A 305 -12.05 3.94 -10.12
N ASP A 306 -11.10 4.18 -9.20
CA ASP A 306 -9.79 3.53 -9.20
C ASP A 306 -9.62 2.66 -7.96
N GLY A 307 -9.84 1.37 -8.10
CA GLY A 307 -9.50 0.42 -7.05
C GLY A 307 -10.41 -0.79 -7.02
N GLY A 308 -10.05 -1.83 -7.75
CA GLY A 308 -10.72 -3.12 -7.71
C GLY A 308 -10.80 -3.72 -6.32
N GLY A 309 -11.94 -4.29 -5.98
CA GLY A 309 -12.04 -5.25 -4.88
C GLY A 309 -13.15 -5.00 -3.87
N GLY A 310 -14.29 -5.59 -4.07
CA GLY A 310 -15.10 -6.29 -3.07
C GLY A 310 -15.61 -5.52 -1.85
N GLY A 311 -16.88 -5.25 -1.81
CA GLY A 311 -17.53 -5.00 -0.52
C GLY A 311 -18.80 -4.15 -0.61
N GLY A 312 -19.90 -4.78 -0.67
CA GLY A 312 -21.28 -4.46 -0.52
C GLY A 312 -21.75 -3.10 0.00
N GLY A 313 -22.74 -2.58 -0.68
CA GLY A 313 -23.81 -1.88 -0.03
C GLY A 313 -23.99 -0.42 -0.39
N ALA A 314 -25.10 -0.17 -1.07
CA ALA A 314 -25.87 1.06 -1.19
C ALA A 314 -25.37 2.10 -2.20
N GLY A 315 -26.06 2.18 -3.33
CA GLY A 315 -26.12 3.37 -4.17
C GLY A 315 -25.90 3.22 -5.66
N HIS A 316 -25.70 2.02 -6.19
CA HIS A 316 -25.86 1.83 -7.64
C HIS A 316 -27.34 2.12 -7.98
N ALA A 317 -27.60 3.24 -8.66
CA ALA A 317 -28.86 3.46 -9.32
C ALA A 317 -29.24 2.14 -9.99
N ARG A 318 -30.44 1.62 -9.71
CA ARG A 318 -30.92 0.37 -10.33
C ARG A 318 -30.77 0.55 -11.83
N SER A 319 -29.77 -0.11 -12.39
CA SER A 319 -29.54 -0.06 -13.83
C SER A 319 -30.55 -0.98 -14.49
N GLU A 320 -31.73 -0.44 -14.73
CA GLU A 320 -32.80 -1.12 -15.43
C GLU A 320 -32.69 -0.84 -16.94
N PRO A 321 -33.20 -1.73 -17.81
CA PRO A 321 -33.32 -1.44 -19.22
C PRO A 321 -34.38 -0.34 -19.44
N VAL A 322 -33.98 0.75 -20.07
CA VAL A 322 -34.83 1.90 -20.36
C VAL A 322 -34.82 2.14 -21.85
N ASP A 323 -36.01 2.39 -22.44
CA ASP A 323 -36.14 2.87 -23.81
C ASP A 323 -36.26 4.40 -23.79
N LEU A 324 -35.21 5.10 -24.25
CA LEU A 324 -35.19 6.57 -24.26
C LEU A 324 -36.22 7.15 -25.26
N ALA A 325 -36.59 6.41 -26.31
CA ALA A 325 -37.63 6.85 -27.26
C ALA A 325 -39.00 6.82 -26.58
N LEU A 326 -39.31 5.79 -25.79
CA LEU A 326 -40.55 5.70 -25.02
C LEU A 326 -40.60 6.79 -23.95
N LEU A 327 -39.51 6.98 -23.21
CA LEU A 327 -39.38 8.00 -22.18
C LEU A 327 -39.59 9.41 -22.74
N ALA A 328 -39.06 9.71 -23.94
CA ALA A 328 -39.30 10.97 -24.63
C ALA A 328 -40.75 11.12 -25.08
N ALA A 329 -41.40 10.04 -25.56
CA ALA A 329 -42.79 10.05 -25.94
C ALA A 329 -43.73 10.32 -24.75
N GLU A 330 -43.45 9.72 -23.61
CA GLU A 330 -44.21 9.93 -22.37
C GLU A 330 -44.07 11.35 -21.84
N ASP A 331 -42.84 11.93 -21.85
CA ASP A 331 -42.63 13.32 -21.42
C ASP A 331 -43.41 14.30 -22.32
N VAL A 332 -43.33 14.13 -23.64
CA VAL A 332 -44.09 14.99 -24.57
C VAL A 332 -45.61 14.84 -24.41
N ALA A 333 -46.11 13.61 -24.20
CA ALA A 333 -47.53 13.36 -24.00
C ALA A 333 -48.09 13.94 -22.70
N ARG A 334 -47.29 14.04 -21.65
CA ARG A 334 -47.68 14.64 -20.36
C ARG A 334 -47.76 16.16 -20.38
N ARG A 335 -47.43 16.83 -21.49
CA ARG A 335 -47.48 18.29 -21.68
C ARG A 335 -48.68 18.71 -22.50
N PRO A 336 -49.90 18.89 -21.90
CA PRO A 336 -51.15 19.01 -22.68
C PRO A 336 -51.23 20.30 -23.49
N GLU A 337 -50.66 21.42 -23.06
CA GLU A 337 -50.70 22.70 -23.78
C GLU A 337 -49.40 23.47 -23.59
N PRO A 338 -48.30 23.05 -24.23
CA PRO A 338 -47.06 23.79 -24.09
C PRO A 338 -47.16 25.14 -24.82
N ARG A 339 -46.45 26.17 -24.31
CA ARG A 339 -46.40 27.52 -24.88
C ARG A 339 -46.03 27.54 -26.38
N VAL A 340 -45.18 26.62 -26.79
CA VAL A 340 -44.80 26.34 -28.17
C VAL A 340 -44.91 24.85 -28.46
N PRO A 341 -45.15 24.41 -29.69
CA PRO A 341 -45.28 23.01 -30.02
C PRO A 341 -43.96 22.24 -29.74
N VAL A 342 -44.11 21.05 -29.16
CA VAL A 342 -42.99 20.10 -28.95
C VAL A 342 -43.15 18.96 -29.95
N ARG A 343 -42.18 18.75 -30.81
CA ARG A 343 -42.13 17.67 -31.78
C ARG A 343 -41.24 16.55 -31.32
N LEU A 344 -41.72 15.31 -31.41
CA LEU A 344 -40.91 14.12 -31.12
C LEU A 344 -40.40 13.51 -32.43
N GLU A 345 -39.11 13.27 -32.52
CA GLU A 345 -38.46 12.56 -33.63
C GLU A 345 -37.78 11.29 -33.06
N ALA A 346 -38.54 10.22 -32.91
CA ALA A 346 -38.03 8.90 -32.51
C ALA A 346 -38.48 7.88 -33.56
N ARG A 347 -37.55 7.30 -34.31
CA ARG A 347 -37.86 6.36 -35.41
C ARG A 347 -37.81 4.88 -34.97
N ALA A 348 -37.14 4.57 -33.88
CA ALA A 348 -36.94 3.22 -33.37
C ALA A 348 -36.71 3.28 -31.84
N PRO A 349 -36.91 2.17 -31.13
CA PRO A 349 -36.51 2.07 -29.72
C PRO A 349 -35.03 2.39 -29.54
N VAL A 350 -34.70 3.10 -28.46
CA VAL A 350 -33.32 3.51 -28.10
C VAL A 350 -33.00 2.93 -26.74
N PRO A 351 -32.52 1.67 -26.69
CA PRO A 351 -32.24 0.99 -25.42
C PRO A 351 -31.01 1.57 -24.71
N ALA A 352 -31.19 1.93 -23.46
CA ALA A 352 -30.14 2.38 -22.53
C ALA A 352 -30.22 1.60 -21.21
N SER A 353 -29.27 1.80 -20.36
CA SER A 353 -29.28 1.25 -19.00
C SER A 353 -29.25 2.39 -18.00
N GLY A 354 -30.20 2.40 -17.04
CA GLY A 354 -30.24 3.46 -16.03
C GLY A 354 -31.46 3.40 -15.13
N ASP A 355 -31.62 4.42 -14.30
CA ASP A 355 -32.80 4.67 -13.48
C ASP A 355 -33.81 5.45 -14.28
N PRO A 356 -34.99 4.88 -14.64
CA PRO A 356 -35.99 5.52 -15.47
C PRO A 356 -36.46 6.89 -14.92
N ALA A 357 -36.69 6.97 -13.60
CA ALA A 357 -37.18 8.20 -12.96
C ALA A 357 -36.13 9.32 -12.99
N ARG A 358 -34.84 8.98 -12.81
CA ARG A 358 -33.73 9.96 -12.92
C ARG A 358 -33.59 10.43 -14.37
N LEU A 359 -33.61 9.52 -15.35
CA LEU A 359 -33.50 9.89 -16.77
C LEU A 359 -34.70 10.71 -17.26
N GLU A 360 -35.89 10.38 -16.81
CA GLU A 360 -37.10 11.18 -17.05
C GLU A 360 -36.95 12.61 -16.54
N ARG A 361 -36.43 12.77 -15.30
CA ARG A 361 -36.17 14.08 -14.70
C ARG A 361 -35.09 14.86 -15.46
N ALA A 362 -34.03 14.19 -15.94
CA ALA A 362 -33.04 14.83 -16.80
C ALA A 362 -33.65 15.36 -18.08
N LEU A 363 -34.42 14.53 -18.78
CA LEU A 363 -35.15 14.95 -19.99
C LEU A 363 -36.11 16.10 -19.72
N ALA A 364 -36.92 16.01 -18.67
CA ALA A 364 -37.85 17.08 -18.29
C ALA A 364 -37.15 18.42 -18.09
N ASN A 365 -35.99 18.41 -17.42
CA ASN A 365 -35.16 19.61 -17.21
C ASN A 365 -34.66 20.20 -18.55
N LEU A 366 -34.24 19.35 -19.49
CA LEU A 366 -33.79 19.81 -20.81
C LEU A 366 -34.94 20.39 -21.62
N VAL A 367 -36.10 19.73 -21.63
CA VAL A 367 -37.28 20.18 -22.34
C VAL A 367 -37.89 21.46 -21.74
N ASP A 368 -37.95 21.56 -20.41
CA ASP A 368 -38.40 22.77 -19.71
C ASP A 368 -37.50 23.97 -19.99
N ASN A 369 -36.18 23.72 -20.06
CA ASN A 369 -35.24 24.76 -20.46
C ASN A 369 -35.48 25.21 -21.91
N ALA A 370 -35.63 24.28 -22.85
CA ALA A 370 -35.90 24.57 -24.22
C ALA A 370 -37.26 25.33 -24.40
N LEU A 371 -38.33 24.88 -23.75
CA LEU A 371 -39.64 25.55 -23.76
C LEU A 371 -39.59 26.98 -23.23
N ARG A 372 -38.72 27.25 -22.25
CA ARG A 372 -38.56 28.59 -21.69
C ARG A 372 -37.93 29.56 -22.68
N HIS A 373 -36.97 29.08 -23.48
CA HIS A 373 -36.17 29.91 -24.38
C HIS A 373 -36.62 29.87 -25.82
N ALA A 374 -37.39 28.85 -26.25
CA ALA A 374 -37.89 28.72 -27.60
C ALA A 374 -38.79 29.89 -28.03
N ARG A 375 -38.77 30.23 -29.30
CA ARG A 375 -39.64 31.23 -29.94
C ARG A 375 -40.88 30.60 -30.54
N ALA A 376 -40.73 29.57 -31.36
CA ALA A 376 -41.79 28.95 -32.12
C ALA A 376 -41.92 27.43 -31.95
N GLY A 377 -40.85 26.72 -31.50
CA GLY A 377 -40.93 25.28 -31.34
C GLY A 377 -39.74 24.64 -30.67
N VAL A 378 -39.97 23.45 -30.13
CA VAL A 378 -38.95 22.57 -29.54
C VAL A 378 -39.00 21.21 -30.24
N THR A 379 -37.85 20.63 -30.54
CA THR A 379 -37.74 19.27 -31.08
C THR A 379 -36.99 18.38 -30.11
N VAL A 380 -37.60 17.25 -29.74
CA VAL A 380 -36.98 16.19 -28.93
C VAL A 380 -36.66 15.02 -29.86
N ARG A 381 -35.40 14.62 -29.93
CA ARG A 381 -34.95 13.50 -30.75
C ARG A 381 -34.33 12.42 -29.84
N ALA A 382 -34.77 11.18 -30.04
CA ALA A 382 -34.12 10.02 -29.45
C ALA A 382 -33.42 9.20 -30.56
N GLY A 383 -32.18 8.81 -30.33
CA GLY A 383 -31.38 8.06 -31.30
C GLY A 383 -30.18 7.36 -30.69
N ALA A 384 -29.56 6.45 -31.43
CA ALA A 384 -28.28 5.86 -31.09
C ALA A 384 -27.14 6.61 -31.78
N ASP A 385 -26.01 6.70 -31.14
CA ASP A 385 -24.79 7.25 -31.75
C ASP A 385 -24.36 6.35 -32.92
N PRO A 386 -24.12 6.91 -34.11
CA PRO A 386 -23.64 6.16 -35.27
C PRO A 386 -22.28 5.45 -35.02
N ALA A 387 -21.44 5.99 -34.13
CA ALA A 387 -20.16 5.38 -33.72
C ALA A 387 -20.36 4.19 -32.77
N GLY A 388 -21.59 3.97 -32.28
CA GLY A 388 -21.93 2.88 -31.36
C GLY A 388 -21.64 3.16 -29.89
N GLY A 389 -22.35 2.42 -29.02
CA GLY A 389 -22.11 2.45 -27.58
C GLY A 389 -22.85 3.51 -26.77
N TRP A 390 -23.47 4.51 -27.42
CA TRP A 390 -24.23 5.58 -26.75
C TRP A 390 -25.68 5.67 -27.23
N ALA A 391 -26.57 5.86 -26.29
CA ALA A 391 -27.93 6.26 -26.51
C ALA A 391 -28.03 7.78 -26.26
N LEU A 392 -28.72 8.51 -27.17
CA LEU A 392 -28.75 9.96 -27.22
C LEU A 392 -30.17 10.46 -27.04
N LEU A 393 -30.35 11.48 -26.23
CA LEU A 393 -31.52 12.34 -26.20
C LEU A 393 -31.10 13.77 -26.57
N GLU A 394 -31.62 14.30 -27.66
CA GLU A 394 -31.36 15.66 -28.12
C GLU A 394 -32.59 16.51 -27.92
N VAL A 395 -32.43 17.68 -27.31
CA VAL A 395 -33.49 18.69 -27.21
C VAL A 395 -33.00 19.95 -27.92
N THR A 396 -33.71 20.37 -28.93
CA THR A 396 -33.36 21.50 -29.78
C THR A 396 -34.45 22.56 -29.72
N ASP A 397 -34.07 23.80 -29.51
CA ASP A 397 -34.95 24.96 -29.57
C ASP A 397 -34.54 25.94 -30.69
N ASP A 398 -35.39 26.89 -30.97
CA ASP A 398 -35.19 28.00 -31.90
C ASP A 398 -35.02 29.35 -31.19
N GLY A 399 -34.56 29.32 -29.95
CA GLY A 399 -34.34 30.49 -29.11
C GLY A 399 -33.10 31.33 -29.48
N PRO A 400 -32.52 32.05 -28.51
CA PRO A 400 -31.31 32.87 -28.74
C PRO A 400 -30.04 32.03 -28.83
N GLY A 401 -30.10 30.74 -28.49
CA GLY A 401 -28.92 29.86 -28.39
C GLY A 401 -28.07 30.10 -27.16
N ILE A 402 -26.96 29.35 -27.07
CA ILE A 402 -25.97 29.45 -26.00
C ILE A 402 -24.65 29.85 -26.64
N PRO A 403 -24.05 31.02 -26.23
CA PRO A 403 -22.73 31.44 -26.70
C PRO A 403 -21.69 30.37 -26.46
N GLU A 404 -20.72 30.22 -27.33
CA GLU A 404 -19.69 29.18 -27.25
C GLU A 404 -18.89 29.22 -25.94
N ALA A 405 -18.56 30.42 -25.47
CA ALA A 405 -17.85 30.65 -24.22
C ALA A 405 -18.62 30.18 -22.97
N ASP A 406 -19.95 30.08 -23.07
CA ASP A 406 -20.82 29.75 -21.93
C ASP A 406 -21.39 28.31 -21.99
N ARG A 407 -21.06 27.52 -23.03
CA ARG A 407 -21.65 26.18 -23.25
C ARG A 407 -21.31 25.20 -22.11
N ASP A 408 -20.16 25.32 -21.48
CA ASP A 408 -19.84 24.52 -20.31
C ASP A 408 -20.38 25.12 -19.02
N ARG A 409 -20.39 26.44 -18.91
CA ARG A 409 -20.86 27.19 -17.75
C ARG A 409 -22.34 27.06 -17.48
N VAL A 410 -23.18 26.86 -18.51
CA VAL A 410 -24.63 26.70 -18.33
C VAL A 410 -25.02 25.47 -17.52
N PHE A 411 -24.12 24.52 -17.35
CA PHE A 411 -24.30 23.33 -16.52
C PHE A 411 -23.79 23.51 -15.09
N GLU A 412 -23.17 24.64 -14.77
CA GLU A 412 -22.81 24.97 -13.39
C GLU A 412 -24.07 25.33 -12.61
N ARG A 413 -24.06 25.03 -11.31
CA ARG A 413 -25.20 25.28 -10.42
C ARG A 413 -25.48 26.78 -10.32
N PHE A 414 -26.73 27.16 -10.37
CA PHE A 414 -27.21 28.55 -10.25
C PHE A 414 -26.73 29.52 -11.36
N VAL A 415 -26.04 29.04 -12.38
CA VAL A 415 -25.61 29.88 -13.51
C VAL A 415 -26.79 30.25 -14.41
N ARG A 416 -26.84 31.52 -14.77
CA ARG A 416 -27.87 32.11 -15.63
C ARG A 416 -27.20 33.14 -16.55
N LEU A 417 -27.40 33.01 -17.87
CA LEU A 417 -26.76 33.89 -18.86
C LEU A 417 -27.43 35.28 -18.93
N ASP A 418 -28.73 35.37 -18.60
CA ASP A 418 -29.48 36.62 -18.57
C ASP A 418 -30.31 36.73 -17.28
N PRO A 419 -29.77 37.44 -16.24
CA PRO A 419 -30.38 37.50 -14.92
C PRO A 419 -31.71 38.25 -14.88
N ASP A 420 -31.99 39.19 -15.81
CA ASP A 420 -33.20 40.02 -15.75
C ASP A 420 -34.39 39.37 -16.42
N ARG A 421 -34.24 38.76 -17.59
CA ARG A 421 -35.30 38.00 -18.26
C ARG A 421 -35.66 36.71 -17.56
N SER A 422 -34.68 36.06 -16.93
CA SER A 422 -34.89 34.76 -16.30
C SER A 422 -35.52 34.85 -14.91
N ARG A 423 -35.48 36.01 -14.21
CA ARG A 423 -36.25 36.23 -12.98
C ARG A 423 -37.76 36.22 -13.23
N ALA A 424 -38.20 36.86 -14.27
CA ALA A 424 -39.61 36.86 -14.69
C ALA A 424 -40.10 35.45 -15.15
N ALA A 425 -39.21 34.64 -15.73
CA ALA A 425 -39.52 33.31 -16.24
C ALA A 425 -39.34 32.15 -15.24
N GLY A 426 -39.01 32.43 -13.97
CA GLY A 426 -39.02 31.44 -12.88
C GLY A 426 -37.90 30.38 -12.86
N GLY A 427 -36.83 30.56 -13.63
CA GLY A 427 -35.71 29.60 -13.69
C GLY A 427 -34.86 29.60 -12.41
N THR A 428 -34.51 28.41 -11.91
CA THR A 428 -33.66 28.22 -10.69
C THR A 428 -32.17 28.17 -11.01
N GLY A 429 -31.78 27.96 -12.25
CA GLY A 429 -30.39 27.69 -12.64
C GLY A 429 -29.88 26.30 -12.22
N LEU A 430 -30.78 25.43 -11.72
CA LEU A 430 -30.42 24.07 -11.30
C LEU A 430 -30.74 22.99 -12.33
N GLY A 431 -31.72 23.22 -13.23
CA GLY A 431 -32.22 22.18 -14.13
C GLY A 431 -31.16 21.56 -15.05
N LEU A 432 -30.32 22.38 -15.70
CA LEU A 432 -29.24 21.88 -16.55
C LEU A 432 -28.14 21.21 -15.76
N ALA A 433 -27.80 21.72 -14.56
CA ALA A 433 -26.87 21.10 -13.66
C ALA A 433 -27.35 19.70 -13.21
N ILE A 434 -28.63 19.59 -12.84
CA ILE A 434 -29.25 18.30 -12.49
C ILE A 434 -29.22 17.32 -13.66
N ALA A 435 -29.57 17.77 -14.89
CA ALA A 435 -29.53 16.92 -16.07
C ALA A 435 -28.09 16.36 -16.29
N ARG A 436 -27.07 17.19 -16.16
CA ARG A 436 -25.69 16.78 -16.33
C ARG A 436 -25.23 15.82 -15.23
N GLU A 437 -25.56 16.08 -13.97
CA GLU A 437 -25.21 15.19 -12.85
C GLU A 437 -25.92 13.83 -12.95
N ILE A 438 -27.19 13.82 -13.39
CA ILE A 438 -27.89 12.55 -13.68
C ILE A 438 -27.18 11.80 -14.80
N ALA A 439 -26.83 12.45 -15.90
CA ALA A 439 -26.14 11.81 -17.02
C ALA A 439 -24.78 11.23 -16.56
N ARG A 440 -24.02 11.97 -15.76
CA ARG A 440 -22.73 11.52 -15.19
C ARG A 440 -22.89 10.34 -14.24
N ALA A 441 -23.93 10.34 -13.41
CA ALA A 441 -24.24 9.21 -12.53
C ALA A 441 -24.55 7.92 -13.32
N HIS A 442 -25.00 8.07 -14.60
CA HIS A 442 -25.22 6.97 -15.53
C HIS A 442 -24.00 6.68 -16.45
N GLY A 443 -22.84 7.29 -16.18
CA GLY A 443 -21.63 7.10 -16.99
C GLY A 443 -21.60 7.89 -18.31
N GLY A 444 -22.52 8.83 -18.49
CA GLY A 444 -22.65 9.71 -19.65
C GLY A 444 -22.27 11.16 -19.38
N ASP A 445 -22.77 12.07 -20.22
CA ASP A 445 -22.67 13.54 -20.01
C ASP A 445 -23.78 14.28 -20.80
N VAL A 446 -23.91 15.60 -20.55
CA VAL A 446 -24.75 16.50 -21.30
C VAL A 446 -23.89 17.59 -21.93
N HIS A 447 -24.12 17.85 -23.22
CA HIS A 447 -23.42 18.88 -23.99
C HIS A 447 -24.38 19.92 -24.59
N ALA A 448 -23.94 21.16 -24.60
CA ALA A 448 -24.63 22.25 -25.28
C ALA A 448 -23.92 22.53 -26.62
N LEU A 449 -24.67 22.51 -27.69
CA LEU A 449 -24.22 22.75 -29.06
C LEU A 449 -25.08 23.86 -29.73
N ALA A 450 -24.58 24.40 -30.82
CA ALA A 450 -25.41 25.29 -31.66
C ALA A 450 -26.47 24.47 -32.40
N SER A 451 -27.67 25.00 -32.46
CA SER A 451 -28.75 24.47 -33.33
C SER A 451 -28.62 25.05 -34.72
N SER A 452 -28.91 24.24 -35.74
CA SER A 452 -29.07 24.73 -37.13
C SER A 452 -30.26 25.69 -37.30
N ALA A 453 -31.20 25.67 -36.36
CA ALA A 453 -32.36 26.58 -36.33
C ALA A 453 -32.04 27.91 -35.61
N GLY A 454 -30.80 28.16 -35.19
CA GLY A 454 -30.37 29.39 -34.55
C GLY A 454 -30.46 29.39 -33.02
N GLY A 455 -31.04 28.34 -32.40
CA GLY A 455 -31.21 28.19 -30.95
C GLY A 455 -30.15 27.29 -30.30
N ALA A 456 -30.48 26.72 -29.16
CA ALA A 456 -29.65 25.75 -28.47
C ALA A 456 -30.01 24.30 -28.84
N ARG A 457 -29.02 23.44 -28.85
CA ARG A 457 -29.13 21.99 -28.96
C ARG A 457 -28.44 21.35 -27.75
N LEU A 458 -29.24 20.77 -26.87
CA LEU A 458 -28.78 20.07 -25.67
C LEU A 458 -28.77 18.57 -25.95
N VAL A 459 -27.65 17.92 -25.78
CA VAL A 459 -27.45 16.49 -26.08
C VAL A 459 -27.07 15.76 -24.80
N LEU A 460 -28.01 14.95 -24.32
CA LEU A 460 -27.75 14.00 -23.22
C LEU A 460 -27.33 12.66 -23.83
N ARG A 461 -26.20 12.14 -23.43
CA ARG A 461 -25.71 10.82 -23.83
C ARG A 461 -25.57 9.93 -22.61
N VAL A 462 -26.00 8.69 -22.72
CA VAL A 462 -25.82 7.64 -21.72
C VAL A 462 -25.36 6.35 -22.41
N PRO A 463 -24.73 5.40 -21.71
CA PRO A 463 -24.33 4.14 -22.32
C PRO A 463 -25.54 3.42 -22.95
N GLY A 464 -25.44 3.18 -24.24
CA GLY A 464 -26.43 2.41 -25.00
C GLY A 464 -26.30 0.93 -24.65
N ARG A 465 -27.45 0.25 -24.59
CA ARG A 465 -27.46 -1.20 -24.46
C ARG A 465 -27.53 -1.80 -25.87
N VAL A 466 -26.47 -2.48 -26.29
CA VAL A 466 -26.53 -3.27 -27.53
C VAL A 466 -27.56 -4.38 -27.31
N PRO A 467 -28.65 -4.51 -28.12
CA PRO A 467 -29.53 -5.66 -28.00
C PRO A 467 -28.70 -6.93 -28.22
N GLY A 468 -28.60 -7.79 -27.20
CA GLY A 468 -27.99 -9.10 -27.39
C GLY A 468 -28.73 -9.86 -28.50
N PRO A 469 -28.06 -10.68 -29.31
CA PRO A 469 -28.75 -11.50 -30.32
C PRO A 469 -29.66 -12.49 -29.59
N GLY A 470 -30.92 -12.13 -29.37
CA GLY A 470 -31.91 -12.98 -28.72
C GLY A 470 -33.14 -12.33 -28.09
N SER A 471 -33.25 -10.99 -28.05
CA SER A 471 -34.48 -10.33 -27.56
C SER A 471 -35.41 -9.90 -28.70
N ALA A 472 -36.01 -10.85 -29.35
CA ALA A 472 -37.21 -10.57 -30.10
C ALA A 472 -38.36 -10.26 -29.11
N PRO A 473 -39.23 -9.22 -29.37
CA PRO A 473 -40.36 -8.92 -28.51
C PRO A 473 -41.26 -10.16 -28.43
N ALA A 474 -41.60 -10.58 -27.21
CA ALA A 474 -42.58 -11.66 -27.01
C ALA A 474 -43.88 -11.32 -27.72
N PRO A 475 -44.49 -12.25 -28.50
CA PRO A 475 -45.74 -12.01 -29.16
C PRO A 475 -46.83 -11.72 -28.13
N ARG A 476 -47.61 -10.67 -28.36
CA ARG A 476 -48.76 -10.28 -27.52
C ARG A 476 -49.71 -11.48 -27.38
N PRO A 477 -50.16 -11.87 -26.18
CA PRO A 477 -51.19 -12.87 -26.02
C PRO A 477 -52.55 -12.27 -26.43
N GLY A 478 -53.06 -12.67 -27.57
CA GLY A 478 -54.41 -12.25 -27.95
C GLY A 478 -54.68 -12.25 -29.44
N SER A 479 -54.62 -13.39 -30.10
CA SER A 479 -55.45 -13.68 -31.27
C SER A 479 -55.43 -15.17 -31.56
N THR A 480 -56.34 -15.89 -30.94
CA THR A 480 -56.75 -17.23 -31.36
C THR A 480 -57.42 -17.14 -32.72
N PRO A 481 -56.93 -17.87 -33.76
CA PRO A 481 -57.69 -18.03 -34.97
C PRO A 481 -58.82 -19.07 -34.64
N GLY A 482 -60.06 -18.66 -34.95
CA GLY A 482 -61.26 -19.48 -34.79
C GLY A 482 -61.14 -20.84 -35.50
N SER A 483 -61.49 -21.88 -34.76
CA SER A 483 -61.74 -23.21 -35.27
C SER A 483 -62.91 -23.23 -36.24
N GLY A 484 -62.62 -23.36 -37.53
CA GLY A 484 -63.62 -23.77 -38.51
C GLY A 484 -63.99 -25.22 -38.41
N PRO A 485 -65.23 -25.63 -38.69
CA PRO A 485 -65.67 -27.00 -38.47
C PRO A 485 -65.09 -27.98 -39.54
N GLY A 486 -64.53 -29.07 -39.11
CA GLY A 486 -64.02 -30.15 -39.95
C GLY A 486 -65.17 -30.95 -40.58
N PRO A 487 -64.96 -31.55 -41.77
CA PRO A 487 -65.94 -32.38 -42.41
C PRO A 487 -65.96 -33.78 -41.81
N ALA A 488 -67.19 -34.39 -41.77
CA ALA A 488 -67.52 -35.70 -41.25
C ALA A 488 -66.83 -36.88 -42.03
N PRO A 489 -66.55 -38.02 -41.39
CA PRO A 489 -65.96 -39.20 -42.04
C PRO A 489 -67.04 -39.94 -42.85
N GLY A 490 -66.81 -40.09 -44.19
CA GLY A 490 -67.55 -41.00 -45.06
C GLY A 490 -67.20 -42.48 -44.84
N SER A 491 -68.19 -43.25 -44.62
CA SER A 491 -68.29 -44.70 -44.66
C SER A 491 -68.16 -45.30 -46.05
N THR A 492 -67.29 -46.28 -46.27
CA THR A 492 -67.35 -47.36 -47.20
C THR A 492 -66.30 -48.40 -46.76
N GLY A 493 -66.56 -49.63 -46.51
CA GLY A 493 -67.41 -50.61 -47.17
C GLY A 493 -66.63 -51.42 -48.22
N SER A 494 -66.01 -52.46 -47.85
CA SER A 494 -65.81 -53.75 -48.39
C SER A 494 -64.55 -54.40 -47.84
#